data_0f0fa42e5bbb21c81c4c1ecd618a79d7
#
_entry.id   0f0fa42e5bbb21c81c4c1ecd618a79d7
#
_cell.length_a   1.000
_cell.length_b   1.000
_cell.length_c   1.000
_cell.angle_alpha   90.00
_cell.angle_beta   90.00
_cell.angle_gamma   90.00
#
_symmetry.space_group_name_H-M   'P 1'
#
loop_
_entity.id
_entity.type
_entity.pdbx_description
1 polymer ?
#
loop_
_entity_poly.entity_id
_entity_poly.type
_entity_poly.pdbx_seq_one_letter_code
_entity_poly.pdbx_strand_id
1 'polypeptide(L)'
;MVGHPKHVAKALAQGVDLICAQAGEGGGHTGDVPGTLLWPACIDECKGKISSFTGQPVYVIAAGAIYDGRGLAAALSYGAQAVWVGTRFVASVEAGAPKKHKEL
;
A
#
# COMPACT_ATOMS: atom_id res chain seq x y z
N MET A 1 3.92 -5.25 5.06
CA MET A 1 2.55 -4.77 4.71
C MET A 1 1.77 -4.49 5.99
N VAL A 2 1.08 -3.37 6.06
CA VAL A 2 0.28 -2.99 7.23
C VAL A 2 -1.13 -2.62 6.78
N GLY A 3 -2.12 -2.90 7.63
CA GLY A 3 -3.53 -2.60 7.35
C GLY A 3 -4.14 -1.60 8.35
N HIS A 4 -3.35 -1.09 9.28
CA HIS A 4 -3.79 -0.10 10.26
C HIS A 4 -2.59 0.78 10.66
N PRO A 5 -2.80 2.09 10.88
CA PRO A 5 -1.70 2.98 11.27
C PRO A 5 -0.95 2.55 12.54
N LYS A 6 -1.65 1.93 13.48
CA LYS A 6 -1.04 1.46 14.75
C LYS A 6 0.04 0.41 14.55
N HIS A 7 0.06 -0.29 13.40
CA HIS A 7 1.06 -1.32 13.11
C HIS A 7 2.36 -0.75 12.54
N VAL A 8 2.37 0.52 12.15
CA VAL A 8 3.55 1.15 11.55
C VAL A 8 4.72 1.19 12.53
N ALA A 9 4.47 1.61 13.77
CA ALA A 9 5.52 1.69 14.78
C ALA A 9 6.17 0.33 15.03
N LYS A 10 5.38 -0.74 15.08
CA LYS A 10 5.89 -2.11 15.26
C LYS A 10 6.74 -2.54 14.07
N ALA A 11 6.29 -2.24 12.85
CA ALA A 11 7.06 -2.56 11.65
C ALA A 11 8.39 -1.80 11.61
N LEU A 12 8.36 -0.50 11.95
CA LEU A 12 9.58 0.32 12.00
C LEU A 12 10.57 -0.21 13.03
N ALA A 13 10.08 -0.69 14.17
CA ALA A 13 10.93 -1.26 15.22
C ALA A 13 11.67 -2.52 14.76
N GLN A 14 11.14 -3.22 13.74
CA GLN A 14 11.78 -4.38 13.15
C GLN A 14 12.80 -4.03 12.05
N GLY A 15 12.99 -2.75 11.76
CA GLY A 15 14.00 -2.30 10.80
C GLY A 15 13.57 -2.35 9.34
N VAL A 16 12.29 -2.26 9.04
CA VAL A 16 11.82 -2.26 7.65
C VAL A 16 12.23 -0.98 6.93
N ASP A 17 12.45 -1.08 5.64
CA ASP A 17 12.86 0.05 4.80
C ASP A 17 11.67 0.68 4.08
N LEU A 18 10.62 -0.09 3.86
CA LEU A 18 9.41 0.31 3.16
C LEU A 18 8.18 -0.16 3.93
N ILE A 19 7.14 0.68 3.93
CA ILE A 19 5.82 0.31 4.48
C ILE A 19 4.85 0.22 3.32
N CYS A 20 4.25 -0.94 3.11
CA CYS A 20 3.15 -1.11 2.16
C CYS A 20 1.84 -1.03 2.93
N ALA A 21 1.11 0.06 2.75
CA ALA A 21 -0.16 0.31 3.43
C ALA A 21 -1.31 -0.21 2.57
N GLN A 22 -1.86 -1.36 2.94
CA GLN A 22 -2.92 -2.05 2.20
C GLN A 22 -4.28 -1.64 2.75
N ALA A 23 -5.04 -0.91 1.93
CA ALA A 23 -6.40 -0.48 2.28
C ALA A 23 -7.37 -1.65 2.39
N GLY A 24 -8.44 -1.45 3.16
CA GLY A 24 -9.47 -2.46 3.37
C GLY A 24 -10.21 -2.86 2.10
N GLU A 25 -10.21 -2.00 1.09
CA GLU A 25 -10.81 -2.30 -0.22
C GLU A 25 -9.99 -3.30 -1.03
N GLY A 26 -8.73 -3.55 -0.64
CA GLY A 26 -7.86 -4.47 -1.35
C GLY A 26 -8.17 -5.93 -1.06
N GLY A 27 -7.64 -6.83 -1.92
CA GLY A 27 -7.68 -8.26 -1.69
C GLY A 27 -6.45 -8.76 -0.96
N GLY A 28 -6.49 -9.99 -0.46
CA GLY A 28 -5.38 -10.60 0.26
C GLY A 28 -5.25 -10.08 1.69
N HIS A 29 -4.02 -9.88 2.15
CA HIS A 29 -3.77 -9.38 3.50
C HIS A 29 -4.14 -7.90 3.58
N THR A 30 -5.20 -7.59 4.32
CA THR A 30 -5.72 -6.23 4.46
C THR A 30 -6.30 -6.03 5.86
N GLY A 31 -6.53 -4.77 6.23
CA GLY A 31 -7.25 -4.41 7.44
C GLY A 31 -8.64 -3.86 7.10
N ASP A 32 -9.20 -3.08 8.01
CA ASP A 32 -10.55 -2.52 7.88
C ASP A 32 -10.56 -1.04 7.53
N VAL A 33 -9.39 -0.42 7.34
CA VAL A 33 -9.29 1.03 7.15
C VAL A 33 -9.31 1.36 5.66
N PRO A 34 -10.21 2.25 5.22
CA PRO A 34 -10.22 2.71 3.82
C PRO A 34 -8.93 3.44 3.46
N GLY A 35 -8.55 3.35 2.16
CA GLY A 35 -7.30 3.95 1.69
C GLY A 35 -7.18 5.44 1.96
N THR A 36 -8.27 6.20 1.82
CA THR A 36 -8.27 7.65 2.04
C THR A 36 -7.91 8.04 3.48
N LEU A 37 -8.09 7.14 4.43
CA LEU A 37 -7.71 7.33 5.82
C LEU A 37 -6.38 6.65 6.14
N LEU A 38 -6.17 5.44 5.62
CA LEU A 38 -5.00 4.63 5.93
C LEU A 38 -3.71 5.25 5.40
N TRP A 39 -3.68 5.63 4.12
CA TRP A 39 -2.45 6.09 3.48
C TRP A 39 -1.89 7.35 4.12
N PRO A 40 -2.67 8.44 4.30
CA PRO A 40 -2.12 9.62 4.96
C PRO A 40 -1.73 9.36 6.40
N ALA A 41 -2.46 8.54 7.13
CA ALA A 41 -2.12 8.20 8.51
C ALA A 41 -0.80 7.44 8.61
N CYS A 42 -0.58 6.46 7.73
CA CYS A 42 0.69 5.72 7.69
C CYS A 42 1.85 6.61 7.28
N ILE A 43 1.62 7.51 6.33
CA ILE A 43 2.63 8.48 5.88
C ILE A 43 3.03 9.39 7.05
N ASP A 44 2.07 9.87 7.82
CA ASP A 44 2.35 10.70 8.99
C ASP A 44 3.16 9.96 10.03
N GLU A 45 2.87 8.68 10.26
CA GLU A 45 3.64 7.84 11.20
C GLU A 45 5.08 7.62 10.73
N CYS A 46 5.34 7.68 9.44
CA CYS A 46 6.69 7.50 8.88
C CYS A 46 7.49 8.79 8.77
N LYS A 47 6.89 9.95 9.04
CA LYS A 47 7.61 11.22 8.95
C LYS A 47 8.81 11.25 9.88
N GLY A 48 9.97 11.64 9.36
CA GLY A 48 11.21 11.72 10.12
C GLY A 48 11.86 10.38 10.44
N LYS A 49 11.31 9.27 9.96
CA LYS A 49 11.88 7.94 10.16
C LYS A 49 12.85 7.63 9.03
N ILE A 50 14.04 7.16 9.39
CA ILE A 50 15.11 6.86 8.45
C ILE A 50 15.39 5.35 8.50
N SER A 51 15.52 4.72 7.33
CA SER A 51 15.95 3.33 7.26
C SER A 51 17.42 3.21 7.68
N SER A 52 17.69 2.30 8.61
CA SER A 52 19.06 2.04 9.05
C SER A 52 19.90 1.36 7.96
N PHE A 53 19.26 0.69 7.02
CA PHE A 53 19.92 0.00 5.92
C PHE A 53 20.28 0.95 4.77
N THR A 54 19.31 1.79 4.35
CA THR A 54 19.50 2.65 3.17
C THR A 54 20.01 4.04 3.50
N GLY A 55 19.86 4.50 4.75
CA GLY A 55 20.12 5.89 5.13
C GLY A 55 19.11 6.89 4.58
N GLN A 56 18.08 6.42 3.91
CA GLN A 56 17.02 7.23 3.30
C GLN A 56 15.75 7.16 4.14
N PRO A 57 14.80 8.10 3.94
CA PRO A 57 13.51 8.02 4.61
C PRO A 57 12.81 6.68 4.35
N VAL A 58 12.04 6.21 5.33
CA VAL A 58 11.16 5.06 5.13
C VAL A 58 10.03 5.48 4.19
N TYR A 59 9.89 4.77 3.08
CA TYR A 59 8.89 5.09 2.06
C TYR A 59 7.59 4.34 2.32
N VAL A 60 6.47 4.98 1.95
CA VAL A 60 5.14 4.37 2.03
C VAL A 60 4.64 4.08 0.63
N ILE A 61 4.23 2.84 0.42
CA ILE A 61 3.62 2.36 -0.82
C ILE A 61 2.14 2.21 -0.54
N ALA A 62 1.29 2.88 -1.32
CA ALA A 62 -0.16 2.78 -1.19
C ALA A 62 -0.66 1.57 -1.97
N ALA A 63 -1.46 0.73 -1.32
CA ALA A 63 -2.01 -0.49 -1.90
C ALA A 63 -3.49 -0.63 -1.54
N GLY A 64 -4.21 -1.42 -2.33
CA GLY A 64 -5.66 -1.58 -2.23
C GLY A 64 -6.38 -0.45 -2.93
N ALA A 65 -7.52 -0.73 -3.54
CA ALA A 65 -8.36 0.25 -4.23
C ALA A 65 -7.69 1.05 -5.36
N ILE A 66 -6.47 0.73 -5.75
CA ILE A 66 -5.74 1.43 -6.81
C ILE A 66 -5.68 0.54 -8.04
N TYR A 67 -6.21 1.03 -9.15
CA TYR A 67 -6.31 0.25 -10.37
C TYR A 67 -6.06 1.05 -11.66
N ASP A 68 -5.92 2.38 -11.56
CA ASP A 68 -5.64 3.24 -12.71
C ASP A 68 -4.84 4.48 -12.29
N GLY A 69 -4.61 5.38 -13.26
CA GLY A 69 -3.82 6.60 -13.02
C GLY A 69 -4.44 7.56 -12.04
N ARG A 70 -5.77 7.55 -11.85
CA ARG A 70 -6.43 8.39 -10.84
C ARG A 70 -6.02 7.98 -9.44
N GLY A 71 -5.97 6.67 -9.18
CA GLY A 71 -5.52 6.15 -7.90
C GLY A 71 -4.05 6.47 -7.65
N LEU A 72 -3.22 6.35 -8.68
CA LEU A 72 -1.81 6.75 -8.58
C LEU A 72 -1.68 8.23 -8.23
N ALA A 73 -2.40 9.10 -8.91
CA ALA A 73 -2.37 10.54 -8.63
C ALA A 73 -2.83 10.84 -7.20
N ALA A 74 -3.89 10.18 -6.74
CA ALA A 74 -4.38 10.35 -5.37
C ALA A 74 -3.34 9.91 -4.34
N ALA A 75 -2.71 8.75 -4.54
CA ALA A 75 -1.69 8.24 -3.62
C ALA A 75 -0.49 9.20 -3.53
N LEU A 76 -0.02 9.69 -4.66
CA LEU A 76 1.08 10.66 -4.69
C LEU A 76 0.69 11.97 -3.99
N SER A 77 -0.57 12.41 -4.15
CA SER A 77 -1.07 13.62 -3.49
C SER A 77 -1.12 13.46 -1.97
N TYR A 78 -1.38 12.26 -1.46
CA TYR A 78 -1.29 11.97 -0.02
C TYR A 78 0.15 11.94 0.49
N GLY A 79 1.12 11.80 -0.39
CA GLY A 79 2.53 11.74 -0.02
C GLY A 79 3.17 10.36 -0.13
N ALA A 80 2.47 9.38 -0.70
CA ALA A 80 3.07 8.07 -0.96
C ALA A 80 4.12 8.18 -2.07
N GLN A 81 5.15 7.34 -2.03
CA GLN A 81 6.20 7.31 -3.03
C GLN A 81 5.87 6.41 -4.21
N ALA A 82 4.99 5.42 -4.01
CA ALA A 82 4.63 4.46 -5.04
C ALA A 82 3.28 3.83 -4.72
N VAL A 83 2.78 3.04 -5.67
CA VAL A 83 1.55 2.27 -5.50
C VAL A 83 1.82 0.80 -5.80
N TRP A 84 0.99 -0.05 -5.21
CA TRP A 84 0.99 -1.50 -5.46
C TRP A 84 -0.38 -1.87 -6.03
N VAL A 85 -0.40 -2.35 -7.27
CA VAL A 85 -1.63 -2.64 -8.00
C VAL A 85 -1.75 -4.15 -8.18
N GLY A 86 -2.84 -4.73 -7.69
CA GLY A 86 -3.07 -6.17 -7.75
C GLY A 86 -4.24 -6.55 -8.65
N THR A 87 -5.45 -6.22 -8.25
CA THR A 87 -6.68 -6.72 -8.89
C THR A 87 -6.75 -6.43 -10.39
N ARG A 88 -6.31 -5.27 -10.83
CA ARG A 88 -6.27 -4.95 -12.27
C ARG A 88 -5.44 -5.97 -13.04
N PHE A 89 -4.29 -6.36 -12.51
CA PHE A 89 -3.41 -7.31 -13.17
C PHE A 89 -3.89 -8.75 -13.06
N VAL A 90 -4.69 -9.08 -12.05
CA VAL A 90 -5.39 -10.37 -11.98
C VAL A 90 -6.28 -10.55 -13.20
N ALA A 91 -6.91 -9.49 -13.68
CA ALA A 91 -7.79 -9.51 -14.87
C ALA A 91 -7.01 -9.53 -16.19
N SER A 92 -5.69 -9.43 -16.17
CA SER A 92 -4.88 -9.44 -17.38
C SER A 92 -4.83 -10.84 -18.02
N VAL A 93 -4.49 -10.88 -19.31
CA VAL A 93 -4.35 -12.14 -20.05
C VAL A 93 -3.24 -13.02 -19.45
N GLU A 94 -2.17 -12.39 -18.99
CA GLU A 94 -0.99 -13.06 -18.45
C GLU A 94 -1.19 -13.67 -17.07
N ALA A 95 -2.20 -13.20 -16.32
CA ALA A 95 -2.44 -13.71 -14.97
C ALA A 95 -2.95 -15.15 -15.00
N GLY A 96 -2.46 -15.97 -14.09
CA GLY A 96 -2.83 -17.37 -13.99
C GLY A 96 -4.21 -17.65 -13.37
N ALA A 97 -4.99 -16.61 -13.04
CA ALA A 97 -6.31 -16.78 -12.46
C ALA A 97 -7.30 -17.40 -13.46
N PRO A 98 -8.25 -18.24 -13.00
CA PRO A 98 -9.26 -18.81 -13.87
C PRO A 98 -10.09 -17.73 -14.57
N LYS A 99 -10.49 -18.00 -15.81
CA LYS A 99 -11.29 -17.06 -16.61
C LYS A 99 -12.53 -16.58 -15.88
N LYS A 100 -13.25 -17.47 -15.23
CA LYS A 100 -14.45 -17.13 -14.46
C LYS A 100 -14.15 -16.14 -13.34
N HIS A 101 -13.02 -16.30 -12.67
CA HIS A 101 -12.58 -15.36 -11.63
C HIS A 101 -12.31 -13.98 -12.22
N LYS A 102 -11.68 -13.92 -13.39
CA LYS A 102 -11.39 -12.65 -14.07
C LYS A 102 -12.64 -11.90 -14.53
N GLU A 103 -13.72 -12.61 -14.78
CA GLU A 103 -15.00 -12.04 -15.24
C GLU A 103 -15.85 -11.46 -14.10
N LEU A 104 -15.52 -11.75 -12.86
CA LEU A 104 -16.24 -11.21 -11.72
C LEU A 104 -15.79 -9.79 -11.40
#